data_692dc45d78a427124f37924881ff5023
#
_entry.id   692dc45d78a427124f37924881ff5023
#
_cell.length_a   1.000
_cell.length_b   1.000
_cell.length_c   1.000
_cell.angle_alpha   90.00
_cell.angle_beta   90.00
_cell.angle_gamma   90.00
#
_symmetry.space_group_name_H-M   'P 1'
#
loop_
_entity.id
_entity.type
_entity.pdbx_description
1 polymer ?
#
loop_
_entity_poly.entity_id
_entity_poly.type
_entity_poly.pdbx_seq_one_letter_code
_entity_poly.pdbx_strand_id
1 'polypeptide(L)'
;MSQQNASRMLTSMAIVVSFIQFANALEYMAFNPIFAFMAPSFAVPLAFSGYVSAAYTFAAMFSGVIAFYFIGAINQQRFLIGNMALLCILTLMTTLTTHFGVLLALRFFAGLVGGTTMGVATSLLINAAPAQLRGKMVSTVIAAFSMISIVGMPAVLFICSRWGWKTSLISISACCLVALVLIVCVIPAQQGGSGPRQKITLDAQTLLFASGNALVQFSPMLLIPVLVPLLQLLGATVTELAWLFFAGGLAGYLATRFTGLLTQRYTALALALASSALFVASLLIPALHCSNAWLFMVLFLSGAYSRLVSSSVLTLQFPDNAQRAGFGSLQTALMHLATTAAFSLSSWLLSARALTLDALKPLLIVCALSALLFPLLVPLLQRKLALRSAASHP
;
A
#
# COMPACT_ATOMS: atom_id res chain seq x y z
N MET A 1 -10.37 -20.64 30.91
CA MET A 1 -10.55 -19.20 30.61
C MET A 1 -12.01 -18.97 30.23
N SER A 2 -12.70 -17.98 30.83
CA SER A 2 -14.06 -17.69 30.42
C SER A 2 -14.13 -17.24 28.97
N GLN A 3 -15.23 -17.55 28.26
CA GLN A 3 -15.43 -17.11 26.85
C GLN A 3 -15.24 -15.59 26.68
N GLN A 4 -15.55 -14.82 27.68
CA GLN A 4 -15.42 -13.37 27.72
C GLN A 4 -13.95 -12.92 27.73
N ASN A 5 -13.07 -13.62 28.44
CA ASN A 5 -11.63 -13.32 28.47
C ASN A 5 -10.94 -13.67 27.15
N ALA A 6 -11.36 -14.79 26.52
CA ALA A 6 -10.85 -15.16 25.19
C ALA A 6 -11.25 -14.14 24.11
N SER A 7 -12.49 -13.63 24.16
CA SER A 7 -12.97 -12.59 23.24
C SER A 7 -12.23 -11.26 23.43
N ARG A 8 -11.99 -10.83 24.67
CA ARG A 8 -11.21 -9.61 24.97
C ARG A 8 -9.76 -9.72 24.47
N MET A 9 -9.11 -10.85 24.73
CA MET A 9 -7.74 -11.10 24.27
C MET A 9 -7.65 -11.03 22.74
N LEU A 10 -8.59 -11.66 22.04
CA LEU A 10 -8.62 -11.64 20.57
C LEU A 10 -8.82 -10.23 20.01
N THR A 11 -9.69 -9.43 20.64
CA THR A 11 -9.91 -8.03 20.25
C THR A 11 -8.65 -7.19 20.47
N SER A 12 -7.97 -7.36 21.61
CA SER A 12 -6.70 -6.68 21.88
C SER A 12 -5.62 -7.06 20.86
N MET A 13 -5.51 -8.34 20.53
CA MET A 13 -4.60 -8.81 19.47
C MET A 13 -4.93 -8.17 18.10
N ALA A 14 -6.21 -8.06 17.74
CA ALA A 14 -6.61 -7.43 16.49
C ALA A 14 -6.23 -5.94 16.43
N ILE A 15 -6.39 -5.22 17.54
CA ILE A 15 -5.99 -3.81 17.65
C ILE A 15 -4.47 -3.68 17.50
N VAL A 16 -3.69 -4.52 18.19
CA VAL A 16 -2.22 -4.49 18.09
C VAL A 16 -1.76 -4.82 16.68
N VAL A 17 -2.31 -5.86 16.05
CA VAL A 17 -1.99 -6.21 14.65
C VAL A 17 -2.37 -5.08 13.70
N SER A 18 -3.50 -4.42 13.91
CA SER A 18 -3.90 -3.24 13.13
C SER A 18 -2.91 -2.08 13.30
N PHE A 19 -2.40 -1.87 14.52
CA PHE A 19 -1.40 -0.83 14.78
C PHE A 19 -0.03 -1.18 14.18
N ILE A 20 0.39 -2.45 14.19
CA ILE A 20 1.58 -2.92 13.49
C ILE A 20 1.47 -2.60 11.99
N GLN A 21 0.33 -2.91 11.38
CA GLN A 21 0.08 -2.62 9.97
C GLN A 21 0.09 -1.12 9.69
N PHE A 22 -0.52 -0.33 10.56
CA PHE A 22 -0.49 1.12 10.47
C PHE A 22 0.94 1.66 10.51
N ALA A 23 1.75 1.27 11.50
CA ALA A 23 3.13 1.73 11.67
C ALA A 23 4.02 1.32 10.48
N ASN A 24 3.92 0.05 10.05
CA ASN A 24 4.69 -0.48 8.91
C ASN A 24 4.33 0.22 7.59
N ALA A 25 3.03 0.40 7.32
CA ALA A 25 2.61 1.01 6.08
C ALA A 25 2.80 2.55 6.10
N LEU A 26 2.70 3.19 7.26
CA LEU A 26 3.04 4.60 7.43
C LEU A 26 4.51 4.85 7.13
N GLU A 27 5.41 4.00 7.65
CA GLU A 27 6.85 4.07 7.38
C GLU A 27 7.13 3.96 5.88
N TYR A 28 6.51 3.01 5.21
CA TYR A 28 6.67 2.82 3.77
C TYR A 28 6.14 4.02 2.95
N MET A 29 4.92 4.44 3.22
CA MET A 29 4.21 5.42 2.38
C MET A 29 4.68 6.86 2.61
N ALA A 30 5.12 7.20 3.83
CA ALA A 30 5.47 8.57 4.21
C ALA A 30 6.71 9.09 3.48
N PHE A 31 7.63 8.21 3.04
CA PHE A 31 8.85 8.64 2.38
C PHE A 31 8.62 9.43 1.09
N ASN A 32 7.60 9.08 0.29
CA ASN A 32 7.31 9.82 -0.93
C ASN A 32 6.99 11.30 -0.67
N PRO A 33 5.99 11.67 0.16
CA PRO A 33 5.69 13.06 0.42
C PRO A 33 6.76 13.77 1.27
N ILE A 34 7.44 13.08 2.20
CA ILE A 34 8.53 13.67 2.99
C ILE A 34 9.74 13.97 2.11
N PHE A 35 9.97 13.20 1.04
CA PHE A 35 11.16 13.37 0.19
C PHE A 35 11.25 14.76 -0.43
N ALA A 36 10.14 15.43 -0.68
CA ALA A 36 10.14 16.82 -1.14
C ALA A 36 10.90 17.76 -0.17
N PHE A 37 10.91 17.44 1.12
CA PHE A 37 11.62 18.18 2.16
C PHE A 37 13.04 17.62 2.42
N MET A 38 13.30 16.36 2.02
CA MET A 38 14.59 15.69 2.21
C MET A 38 15.58 15.99 1.08
N ALA A 39 15.10 16.10 -0.16
CA ALA A 39 15.93 16.17 -1.36
C ALA A 39 17.05 17.22 -1.28
N PRO A 40 16.84 18.44 -0.75
CA PRO A 40 17.92 19.42 -0.58
C PRO A 40 19.05 18.94 0.32
N SER A 41 18.75 18.15 1.36
CA SER A 41 19.76 17.61 2.30
C SER A 41 20.65 16.54 1.67
N PHE A 42 20.20 15.93 0.57
CA PHE A 42 20.93 14.89 -0.17
C PHE A 42 21.52 15.44 -1.49
N ALA A 43 21.32 16.72 -1.81
CA ALA A 43 21.75 17.37 -3.04
C ALA A 43 21.30 16.60 -4.32
N VAL A 44 20.06 16.08 -4.33
CA VAL A 44 19.48 15.32 -5.43
C VAL A 44 18.18 15.96 -5.93
N PRO A 45 17.79 15.75 -7.21
CA PRO A 45 16.54 16.23 -7.74
C PRO A 45 15.33 15.66 -7.00
N LEU A 46 14.23 16.43 -6.89
CA LEU A 46 12.95 15.98 -6.33
C LEU A 46 12.39 14.73 -7.02
N ALA A 47 12.67 14.59 -8.32
CA ALA A 47 12.29 13.44 -9.12
C ALA A 47 12.87 12.10 -8.62
N PHE A 48 13.94 12.11 -7.81
CA PHE A 48 14.56 10.88 -7.27
C PHE A 48 13.77 10.23 -6.14
N SER A 49 12.66 10.84 -5.70
CA SER A 49 11.72 10.26 -4.72
C SER A 49 11.29 8.85 -5.07
N GLY A 50 11.00 8.59 -6.37
CA GLY A 50 10.59 7.26 -6.81
C GLY A 50 11.68 6.21 -6.66
N TYR A 51 12.97 6.54 -6.87
CA TYR A 51 14.06 5.58 -6.65
C TYR A 51 14.18 5.16 -5.18
N VAL A 52 13.97 6.09 -4.24
CA VAL A 52 13.98 5.82 -2.80
C VAL A 52 12.88 4.83 -2.42
N SER A 53 11.68 5.04 -2.93
CA SER A 53 10.53 4.16 -2.68
C SER A 53 10.57 2.88 -3.50
N ALA A 54 11.14 2.90 -4.71
CA ALA A 54 11.36 1.71 -5.53
C ALA A 54 12.34 0.73 -4.85
N ALA A 55 13.39 1.23 -4.20
CA ALA A 55 14.33 0.39 -3.45
C ALA A 55 13.61 -0.41 -2.35
N TYR A 56 12.69 0.22 -1.64
CA TYR A 56 11.86 -0.44 -0.63
C TYR A 56 10.94 -1.50 -1.25
N THR A 57 10.14 -1.12 -2.26
CA THR A 57 9.13 -2.03 -2.84
C THR A 57 9.76 -3.18 -3.59
N PHE A 58 10.93 -2.98 -4.21
CA PHE A 58 11.70 -4.03 -4.83
C PHE A 58 12.13 -5.08 -3.79
N ALA A 59 12.69 -4.65 -2.67
CA ALA A 59 13.07 -5.55 -1.58
C ALA A 59 11.83 -6.23 -0.95
N ALA A 60 10.74 -5.49 -0.74
CA ALA A 60 9.50 -6.02 -0.17
C ALA A 60 8.84 -7.09 -1.04
N MET A 61 8.97 -7.00 -2.37
CA MET A 61 8.51 -8.02 -3.29
C MET A 61 9.16 -9.39 -3.00
N PHE A 62 10.48 -9.42 -2.89
CA PHE A 62 11.21 -10.66 -2.62
C PHE A 62 10.94 -11.19 -1.22
N SER A 63 11.02 -10.32 -0.22
CA SER A 63 10.85 -10.74 1.18
C SER A 63 9.44 -11.25 1.45
N GLY A 64 8.41 -10.64 0.84
CA GLY A 64 7.03 -11.07 0.94
C GLY A 64 6.80 -12.47 0.35
N VAL A 65 7.40 -12.77 -0.82
CA VAL A 65 7.35 -14.12 -1.42
C VAL A 65 8.09 -15.13 -0.54
N ILE A 66 9.30 -14.78 -0.08
CA ILE A 66 10.10 -15.68 0.77
C ILE A 66 9.36 -15.96 2.08
N ALA A 67 8.78 -14.93 2.72
CA ALA A 67 8.03 -15.09 3.97
C ALA A 67 6.89 -16.10 3.86
N PHE A 68 6.23 -16.17 2.71
CA PHE A 68 5.16 -17.14 2.46
C PHE A 68 5.59 -18.59 2.71
N TYR A 69 6.84 -18.94 2.37
CA TYR A 69 7.34 -20.30 2.54
C TYR A 69 7.72 -20.67 3.97
N PHE A 70 8.12 -19.72 4.81
CA PHE A 70 8.60 -19.99 6.17
C PHE A 70 7.67 -19.50 7.29
N ILE A 71 6.63 -18.71 6.97
CA ILE A 71 5.74 -18.09 7.96
C ILE A 71 5.08 -19.07 8.94
N GLY A 72 4.83 -20.30 8.49
CA GLY A 72 4.29 -21.38 9.31
C GLY A 72 5.31 -22.04 10.24
N ALA A 73 6.60 -21.88 9.98
CA ALA A 73 7.69 -22.55 10.71
C ALA A 73 8.34 -21.66 11.78
N ILE A 74 8.07 -20.35 11.76
CA ILE A 74 8.71 -19.40 12.67
C ILE A 74 7.81 -19.04 13.87
N ASN A 75 8.45 -18.57 14.96
CA ASN A 75 7.73 -17.90 16.02
C ASN A 75 7.34 -16.50 15.55
N GLN A 76 6.07 -16.34 15.16
CA GLN A 76 5.56 -15.10 14.54
C GLN A 76 5.67 -13.90 15.46
N GLN A 77 5.48 -14.06 16.78
CA GLN A 77 5.64 -12.97 17.75
C GLN A 77 7.09 -12.46 17.79
N ARG A 78 8.06 -13.36 17.98
CA ARG A 78 9.50 -12.98 18.04
C ARG A 78 9.97 -12.36 16.72
N PHE A 79 9.48 -12.89 15.60
CA PHE A 79 9.77 -12.35 14.28
C PHE A 79 9.24 -10.92 14.13
N LEU A 80 8.01 -10.64 14.56
CA LEU A 80 7.42 -9.29 14.50
C LEU A 80 8.15 -8.31 15.44
N ILE A 81 8.59 -8.76 16.62
CA ILE A 81 9.44 -7.94 17.52
C ILE A 81 10.72 -7.55 16.81
N GLY A 82 11.43 -8.51 16.21
CA GLY A 82 12.65 -8.26 15.44
C GLY A 82 12.42 -7.31 14.27
N ASN A 83 11.35 -7.51 13.52
CA ASN A 83 10.99 -6.64 12.39
C ASN A 83 10.70 -5.20 12.82
N MET A 84 9.88 -5.00 13.86
CA MET A 84 9.57 -3.65 14.34
C MET A 84 10.80 -2.95 14.93
N ALA A 85 11.66 -3.67 15.66
CA ALA A 85 12.91 -3.14 16.16
C ALA A 85 13.86 -2.71 15.01
N LEU A 86 14.03 -3.59 14.01
CA LEU A 86 14.90 -3.32 12.88
C LEU A 86 14.36 -2.18 12.01
N LEU A 87 13.05 -2.14 11.76
CA LEU A 87 12.40 -1.05 11.01
C LEU A 87 12.58 0.30 11.73
N CYS A 88 12.40 0.32 13.06
CA CYS A 88 12.66 1.49 13.90
C CYS A 88 14.11 1.98 13.75
N ILE A 89 15.08 1.07 13.85
CA ILE A 89 16.52 1.39 13.75
C ILE A 89 16.85 1.93 12.35
N LEU A 90 16.40 1.25 11.28
CA LEU A 90 16.66 1.66 9.89
C LEU A 90 16.06 3.04 9.58
N THR A 91 14.87 3.32 10.08
CA THR A 91 14.23 4.63 9.93
C THR A 91 14.98 5.72 10.69
N LEU A 92 15.45 5.43 11.92
CA LEU A 92 16.30 6.36 12.67
C LEU A 92 17.65 6.60 11.99
N MET A 93 18.30 5.56 11.48
CA MET A 93 19.57 5.69 10.75
C MET A 93 19.43 6.59 9.52
N THR A 94 18.27 6.62 8.89
CA THR A 94 17.99 7.53 7.77
C THR A 94 18.11 9.01 8.18
N THR A 95 17.84 9.37 9.43
CA THR A 95 17.98 10.75 9.91
C THR A 95 19.43 11.21 10.05
N LEU A 96 20.36 10.27 10.11
CA LEU A 96 21.80 10.51 10.35
C LEU A 96 22.59 10.58 9.03
N THR A 97 22.06 10.03 7.94
CA THR A 97 22.77 10.01 6.65
C THR A 97 22.48 11.25 5.80
N THR A 98 23.51 11.68 5.05
CA THR A 98 23.40 12.70 4.00
C THR A 98 23.77 12.15 2.61
N HIS A 99 24.19 10.89 2.54
CA HIS A 99 24.59 10.23 1.29
C HIS A 99 23.37 9.50 0.67
N PHE A 100 23.02 9.85 -0.55
CA PHE A 100 21.88 9.28 -1.26
C PHE A 100 21.98 7.76 -1.45
N GLY A 101 23.18 7.24 -1.76
CA GLY A 101 23.39 5.78 -1.87
C GLY A 101 23.13 5.03 -0.57
N VAL A 102 23.51 5.62 0.60
CA VAL A 102 23.20 5.05 1.92
C VAL A 102 21.70 5.07 2.20
N LEU A 103 21.02 6.15 1.82
CA LEU A 103 19.54 6.23 1.89
C LEU A 103 18.88 5.10 1.11
N LEU A 104 19.31 4.84 -0.15
CA LEU A 104 18.79 3.74 -0.96
C LEU A 104 19.03 2.38 -0.31
N ALA A 105 20.22 2.14 0.24
CA ALA A 105 20.52 0.90 0.96
C ALA A 105 19.63 0.72 2.20
N LEU A 106 19.47 1.76 3.02
CA LEU A 106 18.58 1.72 4.18
C LEU A 106 17.13 1.44 3.78
N ARG A 107 16.65 2.04 2.68
CA ARG A 107 15.31 1.77 2.15
C ARG A 107 15.15 0.34 1.64
N PHE A 108 16.18 -0.21 0.99
CA PHE A 108 16.19 -1.61 0.56
C PHE A 108 16.06 -2.55 1.78
N PHE A 109 16.89 -2.38 2.81
CA PHE A 109 16.79 -3.19 4.03
C PHE A 109 15.47 -2.99 4.78
N ALA A 110 14.95 -1.77 4.84
CA ALA A 110 13.61 -1.51 5.39
C ALA A 110 12.51 -2.25 4.61
N GLY A 111 12.63 -2.33 3.28
CA GLY A 111 11.73 -3.10 2.42
C GLY A 111 11.78 -4.60 2.68
N LEU A 112 12.96 -5.18 2.90
CA LEU A 112 13.09 -6.60 3.28
C LEU A 112 12.33 -6.90 4.58
N VAL A 113 12.41 -5.99 5.54
CA VAL A 113 11.75 -6.13 6.85
C VAL A 113 10.24 -5.88 6.73
N GLY A 114 9.86 -4.74 6.12
CA GLY A 114 8.46 -4.31 6.02
C GLY A 114 7.61 -5.24 5.16
N GLY A 115 8.17 -5.76 4.06
CA GLY A 115 7.45 -6.67 3.15
C GLY A 115 6.99 -7.98 3.80
N THR A 116 7.70 -8.45 4.82
CA THR A 116 7.32 -9.66 5.58
C THR A 116 6.33 -9.37 6.70
N THR A 117 6.39 -8.18 7.28
CA THR A 117 5.66 -7.80 8.51
C THR A 117 4.15 -7.95 8.33
N MET A 118 3.60 -7.47 7.21
CA MET A 118 2.17 -7.50 6.95
C MET A 118 1.62 -8.93 6.91
N GLY A 119 2.28 -9.82 6.18
CA GLY A 119 1.88 -11.22 6.05
C GLY A 119 1.95 -11.96 7.38
N VAL A 120 3.05 -11.79 8.12
CA VAL A 120 3.25 -12.43 9.43
C VAL A 120 2.24 -11.96 10.46
N ALA A 121 2.00 -10.65 10.56
CA ALA A 121 1.05 -10.08 11.51
C ALA A 121 -0.40 -10.53 11.24
N THR A 122 -0.80 -10.57 9.97
CA THR A 122 -2.13 -11.05 9.57
C THR A 122 -2.27 -12.55 9.84
N SER A 123 -1.25 -13.35 9.52
CA SER A 123 -1.23 -14.80 9.77
C SER A 123 -1.36 -15.10 11.26
N LEU A 124 -0.64 -14.38 12.12
CA LEU A 124 -0.71 -14.51 13.58
C LEU A 124 -2.14 -14.32 14.09
N LEU A 125 -2.83 -13.29 13.61
CA LEU A 125 -4.21 -13.00 14.02
C LEU A 125 -5.20 -14.06 13.51
N ILE A 126 -5.06 -14.51 12.27
CA ILE A 126 -5.91 -15.54 11.66
C ILE A 126 -5.75 -16.87 12.40
N ASN A 127 -4.51 -17.23 12.79
CA ASN A 127 -4.24 -18.47 13.51
C ASN A 127 -4.81 -18.45 14.93
N ALA A 128 -4.86 -17.29 15.58
CA ALA A 128 -5.46 -17.12 16.90
C ALA A 128 -7.00 -17.05 16.88
N ALA A 129 -7.60 -16.70 15.74
CA ALA A 129 -9.03 -16.45 15.62
C ALA A 129 -9.84 -17.71 15.30
N PRO A 130 -10.98 -17.96 15.99
CA PRO A 130 -11.98 -18.95 15.58
C PRO A 130 -12.44 -18.70 14.14
N ALA A 131 -12.78 -19.78 13.41
CA ALA A 131 -13.13 -19.72 11.98
C ALA A 131 -14.22 -18.66 11.67
N GLN A 132 -15.23 -18.54 12.53
CA GLN A 132 -16.35 -17.62 12.38
C GLN A 132 -15.95 -16.14 12.51
N LEU A 133 -14.86 -15.82 13.23
CA LEU A 133 -14.40 -14.46 13.50
C LEU A 133 -13.25 -14.02 12.59
N ARG A 134 -12.62 -14.92 11.81
CA ARG A 134 -11.48 -14.61 10.95
C ARG A 134 -11.76 -13.47 9.98
N GLY A 135 -12.92 -13.49 9.31
CA GLY A 135 -13.32 -12.42 8.39
C GLY A 135 -13.42 -11.04 9.05
N LYS A 136 -14.01 -10.99 10.26
CA LYS A 136 -14.10 -9.76 11.05
C LYS A 136 -12.72 -9.26 11.47
N MET A 137 -11.83 -10.14 11.89
CA MET A 137 -10.46 -9.78 12.29
C MET A 137 -9.64 -9.21 11.10
N VAL A 138 -9.71 -9.88 9.96
CA VAL A 138 -9.04 -9.41 8.73
C VAL A 138 -9.57 -8.06 8.29
N SER A 139 -10.89 -7.84 8.33
CA SER A 139 -11.48 -6.54 7.98
C SER A 139 -11.04 -5.40 8.92
N THR A 140 -10.83 -5.70 10.21
CA THR A 140 -10.29 -4.73 11.19
C THR A 140 -8.86 -4.33 10.82
N VAL A 141 -8.03 -5.28 10.43
CA VAL A 141 -6.65 -5.03 9.99
C VAL A 141 -6.62 -4.19 8.69
N ILE A 142 -7.48 -4.53 7.73
CA ILE A 142 -7.58 -3.77 6.48
C ILE A 142 -8.02 -2.31 6.74
N ALA A 143 -8.91 -2.08 7.70
CA ALA A 143 -9.33 -0.73 8.06
C ALA A 143 -8.17 0.17 8.54
N ALA A 144 -7.10 -0.41 9.09
CA ALA A 144 -5.91 0.33 9.48
C ALA A 144 -5.23 1.07 8.32
N PHE A 145 -5.32 0.54 7.10
CA PHE A 145 -4.79 1.22 5.91
C PHE A 145 -5.50 2.54 5.60
N SER A 146 -6.81 2.61 5.82
CA SER A 146 -7.56 3.86 5.65
C SER A 146 -7.10 4.93 6.64
N MET A 147 -6.72 4.52 7.86
CA MET A 147 -6.21 5.43 8.89
C MET A 147 -4.86 6.05 8.50
N ILE A 148 -4.06 5.39 7.66
CA ILE A 148 -2.79 5.96 7.18
C ILE A 148 -3.06 7.23 6.38
N SER A 149 -4.00 7.18 5.43
CA SER A 149 -4.33 8.34 4.59
C SER A 149 -5.06 9.44 5.35
N ILE A 150 -5.92 9.08 6.33
CA ILE A 150 -6.76 10.04 7.06
C ILE A 150 -6.01 10.70 8.23
N VAL A 151 -5.16 9.95 8.92
CA VAL A 151 -4.48 10.44 10.15
C VAL A 151 -2.97 10.41 9.99
N GLY A 152 -2.41 9.29 9.52
CA GLY A 152 -0.97 9.07 9.47
C GLY A 152 -0.24 10.07 8.59
N MET A 153 -0.64 10.17 7.33
CA MET A 153 -0.02 11.07 6.36
C MET A 153 -0.18 12.56 6.72
N PRO A 154 -1.38 13.04 7.10
CA PRO A 154 -1.54 14.40 7.59
C PRO A 154 -0.66 14.72 8.79
N ALA A 155 -0.61 13.83 9.80
CA ALA A 155 0.21 14.03 10.99
C ALA A 155 1.71 14.13 10.64
N VAL A 156 2.21 13.21 9.80
CA VAL A 156 3.60 13.20 9.35
C VAL A 156 3.95 14.48 8.57
N LEU A 157 3.09 14.91 7.65
CA LEU A 157 3.30 16.13 6.87
C LEU A 157 3.21 17.38 7.74
N PHE A 158 2.28 17.43 8.70
CA PHE A 158 2.19 18.52 9.67
C PHE A 158 3.48 18.64 10.49
N ILE A 159 4.00 17.51 11.02
CA ILE A 159 5.26 17.47 11.75
C ILE A 159 6.41 17.91 10.83
N CYS A 160 6.43 17.42 9.58
CA CYS A 160 7.46 17.71 8.61
C CYS A 160 7.51 19.23 8.28
N SER A 161 6.35 19.86 8.08
CA SER A 161 6.26 21.27 7.74
C SER A 161 6.66 22.20 8.89
N ARG A 162 6.49 21.77 10.15
CA ARG A 162 6.78 22.57 11.36
C ARG A 162 8.19 22.35 11.91
N TRP A 163 8.64 21.11 11.96
CA TRP A 163 9.87 20.71 12.64
C TRP A 163 10.87 19.98 11.72
N GLY A 164 10.56 19.90 10.43
CA GLY A 164 11.42 19.31 9.42
C GLY A 164 11.30 17.78 9.30
N TRP A 165 11.87 17.26 8.23
CA TRP A 165 11.73 15.85 7.83
C TRP A 165 12.36 14.86 8.82
N LYS A 166 13.45 15.23 9.50
CA LYS A 166 14.08 14.37 10.51
C LYS A 166 13.14 14.08 11.68
N THR A 167 12.45 15.11 12.17
CA THR A 167 11.44 14.96 13.25
C THR A 167 10.28 14.07 12.83
N SER A 168 9.85 14.15 11.56
CA SER A 168 8.84 13.24 11.03
C SER A 168 9.29 11.78 11.03
N LEU A 169 10.53 11.50 10.62
CA LEU A 169 11.08 10.14 10.66
C LEU A 169 11.25 9.63 12.09
N ILE A 170 11.64 10.49 13.03
CA ILE A 170 11.71 10.15 14.46
C ILE A 170 10.30 9.80 14.98
N SER A 171 9.25 10.55 14.59
CA SER A 171 7.88 10.24 15.00
C SER A 171 7.38 8.92 14.43
N ILE A 172 7.73 8.58 13.18
CA ILE A 172 7.44 7.28 12.56
C ILE A 172 8.17 6.15 13.30
N SER A 173 9.46 6.36 13.65
CA SER A 173 10.23 5.39 14.45
C SER A 173 9.61 5.19 15.83
N ALA A 174 9.10 6.25 16.46
CA ALA A 174 8.38 6.15 17.72
C ALA A 174 7.11 5.29 17.58
N CYS A 175 6.36 5.41 16.46
CA CYS A 175 5.24 4.53 16.18
C CYS A 175 5.68 3.06 16.05
N CYS A 176 6.80 2.78 15.40
CA CYS A 176 7.35 1.42 15.31
C CYS A 176 7.76 0.89 16.68
N LEU A 177 8.36 1.74 17.55
CA LEU A 177 8.69 1.39 18.92
C LEU A 177 7.46 1.10 19.77
N VAL A 178 6.40 1.90 19.66
CA VAL A 178 5.11 1.64 20.32
C VAL A 178 4.51 0.31 19.85
N ALA A 179 4.56 0.03 18.53
CA ALA A 179 4.11 -1.26 17.99
C ALA A 179 4.90 -2.42 18.60
N LEU A 180 6.24 -2.30 18.72
CA LEU A 180 7.10 -3.29 19.36
C LEU A 180 6.69 -3.55 20.82
N VAL A 181 6.50 -2.49 21.61
CA VAL A 181 6.07 -2.60 23.01
C VAL A 181 4.71 -3.29 23.11
N LEU A 182 3.75 -2.91 22.25
CA LEU A 182 2.43 -3.54 22.22
C LEU A 182 2.50 -5.03 21.86
N ILE A 183 3.39 -5.45 20.95
CA ILE A 183 3.61 -6.87 20.63
C ILE A 183 4.05 -7.63 21.89
N VAL A 184 5.04 -7.09 22.60
CA VAL A 184 5.58 -7.74 23.81
C VAL A 184 4.53 -7.84 24.93
N CYS A 185 3.73 -6.79 25.12
CA CYS A 185 2.76 -6.72 26.22
C CYS A 185 1.47 -7.50 25.95
N VAL A 186 1.03 -7.59 24.70
CA VAL A 186 -0.34 -8.06 24.38
C VAL A 186 -0.37 -9.40 23.66
N ILE A 187 0.62 -9.66 22.81
CA ILE A 187 0.65 -10.90 22.02
C ILE A 187 1.30 -12.00 22.85
N PRO A 188 0.59 -13.11 23.13
CA PRO A 188 1.15 -14.19 23.95
C PRO A 188 2.31 -14.86 23.23
N ALA A 189 3.30 -15.32 24.00
CA ALA A 189 4.42 -16.07 23.48
C ALA A 189 3.93 -17.34 22.77
N GLN A 190 4.32 -17.49 21.50
CA GLN A 190 3.96 -18.67 20.72
C GLN A 190 5.09 -19.68 20.76
N GLN A 191 4.75 -20.96 20.88
CA GLN A 191 5.65 -22.04 20.53
C GLN A 191 5.76 -22.10 19.01
N GLY A 192 6.97 -22.36 18.46
CA GLY A 192 7.20 -22.38 17.01
C GLY A 192 6.16 -23.24 16.29
N GLY A 193 5.55 -22.71 15.24
CA GLY A 193 4.49 -23.37 14.53
C GLY A 193 5.05 -24.47 13.60
N SER A 194 4.44 -25.64 13.64
CA SER A 194 4.62 -26.71 12.64
C SER A 194 3.49 -26.68 11.60
N GLY A 195 3.16 -25.47 11.09
CA GLY A 195 2.13 -25.33 10.06
C GLY A 195 2.56 -25.93 8.72
N PRO A 196 1.63 -26.53 7.96
CA PRO A 196 1.94 -27.10 6.64
C PRO A 196 2.42 -25.97 5.70
N ARG A 197 3.48 -26.26 4.92
CA ARG A 197 3.94 -25.38 3.84
C ARG A 197 2.83 -25.23 2.83
N GLN A 198 2.39 -24.01 2.60
CA GLN A 198 1.40 -23.71 1.57
C GLN A 198 2.05 -23.83 0.19
N LYS A 199 1.37 -24.50 -0.74
CA LYS A 199 1.81 -24.59 -2.13
C LYS A 199 1.08 -23.50 -2.94
N ILE A 200 1.83 -22.68 -3.65
CA ILE A 200 1.28 -21.77 -4.66
C ILE A 200 1.34 -22.52 -6.01
N THR A 201 0.20 -22.65 -6.67
CA THR A 201 0.18 -23.05 -8.08
C THR A 201 0.44 -21.83 -8.94
N LEU A 202 1.57 -21.79 -9.64
CA LEU A 202 1.96 -20.70 -10.54
C LEU A 202 1.55 -21.07 -11.98
N ASP A 203 0.26 -21.19 -12.24
CA ASP A 203 -0.27 -21.33 -13.59
C ASP A 203 -0.60 -19.96 -14.22
N ALA A 204 -0.71 -19.92 -15.54
CA ALA A 204 -0.96 -18.68 -16.28
C ALA A 204 -2.29 -18.00 -15.88
N GLN A 205 -3.28 -18.77 -15.44
CA GLN A 205 -4.56 -18.19 -14.99
C GLN A 205 -4.41 -17.53 -13.63
N THR A 206 -3.72 -18.16 -12.68
CA THR A 206 -3.42 -17.58 -11.36
C THR A 206 -2.62 -16.30 -11.51
N LEU A 207 -1.61 -16.26 -12.37
CA LEU A 207 -0.83 -15.06 -12.66
C LEU A 207 -1.70 -13.95 -13.29
N LEU A 208 -2.57 -14.29 -14.23
CA LEU A 208 -3.48 -13.34 -14.88
C LEU A 208 -4.43 -12.68 -13.87
N PHE A 209 -5.06 -13.45 -12.99
CA PHE A 209 -5.96 -12.90 -11.97
C PHE A 209 -5.19 -12.12 -10.89
N ALA A 210 -4.05 -12.62 -10.44
CA ALA A 210 -3.22 -11.94 -9.46
C ALA A 210 -2.65 -10.61 -9.99
N SER A 211 -2.43 -10.47 -11.31
CA SER A 211 -1.96 -9.23 -11.92
C SER A 211 -3.00 -8.11 -11.98
N GLY A 212 -4.28 -8.41 -11.79
CA GLY A 212 -5.36 -7.40 -11.88
C GLY A 212 -5.15 -6.22 -10.91
N ASN A 213 -4.86 -6.49 -9.65
CA ASN A 213 -4.56 -5.44 -8.68
C ASN A 213 -3.23 -4.73 -8.97
N ALA A 214 -2.24 -5.44 -9.49
CA ALA A 214 -0.96 -4.85 -9.88
C ALA A 214 -1.12 -3.82 -11.01
N LEU A 215 -1.94 -4.11 -12.03
CA LEU A 215 -2.25 -3.18 -13.11
C LEU A 215 -2.97 -1.92 -12.62
N VAL A 216 -3.92 -2.10 -11.70
CA VAL A 216 -4.64 -0.97 -11.09
C VAL A 216 -3.72 -0.12 -10.23
N GLN A 217 -2.82 -0.74 -9.49
CA GLN A 217 -1.85 -0.07 -8.61
C GLN A 217 -0.82 0.74 -9.40
N PHE A 218 -0.40 0.27 -10.58
CA PHE A 218 0.65 0.90 -11.38
C PHE A 218 0.36 2.37 -11.68
N SER A 219 -0.84 2.70 -12.16
CA SER A 219 -1.19 4.07 -12.57
C SER A 219 -1.04 5.11 -11.47
N PRO A 220 -1.68 4.99 -10.27
CA PRO A 220 -1.53 5.99 -9.22
C PRO A 220 -0.10 6.04 -8.68
N MET A 221 0.62 4.90 -8.66
CA MET A 221 2.00 4.86 -8.18
C MET A 221 2.98 5.63 -9.08
N LEU A 222 2.65 5.90 -10.32
CA LEU A 222 3.44 6.81 -11.18
C LEU A 222 3.48 8.24 -10.63
N LEU A 223 2.40 8.72 -10.00
CA LEU A 223 2.29 10.09 -9.51
C LEU A 223 2.69 10.26 -8.04
N ILE A 224 2.60 9.20 -7.23
CA ILE A 224 2.91 9.28 -5.79
C ILE A 224 4.30 9.87 -5.49
N PRO A 225 5.40 9.55 -6.22
CA PRO A 225 6.70 10.15 -5.93
C PRO A 225 6.76 11.66 -6.09
N VAL A 226 5.96 12.21 -6.98
CA VAL A 226 5.91 13.64 -7.30
C VAL A 226 4.63 14.31 -6.83
N LEU A 227 3.84 13.63 -5.99
CA LEU A 227 2.52 14.12 -5.57
C LEU A 227 2.61 15.45 -4.82
N VAL A 228 3.53 15.59 -3.88
CA VAL A 228 3.70 16.86 -3.13
C VAL A 228 4.14 18.00 -4.04
N PRO A 229 5.20 17.87 -4.85
CA PRO A 229 5.54 18.89 -5.85
C PRO A 229 4.39 19.21 -6.80
N LEU A 230 3.65 18.21 -7.27
CA LEU A 230 2.49 18.41 -8.14
C LEU A 230 1.40 19.26 -7.45
N LEU A 231 1.07 18.95 -6.17
CA LEU A 231 0.09 19.74 -5.40
C LEU A 231 0.54 21.20 -5.26
N GLN A 232 1.84 21.44 -5.04
CA GLN A 232 2.40 22.79 -4.98
C GLN A 232 2.30 23.52 -6.33
N LEU A 233 2.57 22.83 -7.45
CA LEU A 233 2.36 23.38 -8.80
C LEU A 233 0.89 23.68 -9.10
N LEU A 234 -0.05 23.00 -8.45
CA LEU A 234 -1.49 23.28 -8.50
C LEU A 234 -1.93 24.36 -7.50
N GLY A 235 -0.99 25.07 -6.88
CA GLY A 235 -1.24 26.21 -6.00
C GLY A 235 -1.38 25.89 -4.52
N ALA A 236 -1.09 24.65 -4.09
CA ALA A 236 -1.12 24.30 -2.67
C ALA A 236 0.07 24.89 -1.92
N THR A 237 -0.19 25.48 -0.76
CA THR A 237 0.85 25.89 0.19
C THR A 237 1.35 24.70 1.01
N VAL A 238 2.54 24.81 1.57
CA VAL A 238 3.12 23.75 2.44
C VAL A 238 2.22 23.45 3.64
N THR A 239 1.56 24.48 4.18
CA THR A 239 0.64 24.33 5.33
C THR A 239 -0.66 23.62 4.98
N GLU A 240 -1.07 23.65 3.71
CA GLU A 240 -2.29 22.98 3.24
C GLU A 240 -2.05 21.49 2.93
N LEU A 241 -0.80 21.05 2.73
CA LEU A 241 -0.52 19.65 2.34
C LEU A 241 -1.14 18.64 3.30
N ALA A 242 -1.04 18.86 4.61
CA ALA A 242 -1.63 17.97 5.61
C ALA A 242 -3.16 17.87 5.44
N TRP A 243 -3.83 18.98 5.21
CA TRP A 243 -5.28 19.03 5.00
C TRP A 243 -5.71 18.43 3.67
N LEU A 244 -4.91 18.60 2.61
CA LEU A 244 -5.13 17.96 1.30
C LEU A 244 -5.05 16.43 1.41
N PHE A 245 -4.05 15.90 2.12
CA PHE A 245 -3.95 14.46 2.36
C PHE A 245 -5.09 13.94 3.22
N PHE A 246 -5.52 14.70 4.24
CA PHE A 246 -6.68 14.34 5.05
C PHE A 246 -7.96 14.27 4.20
N ALA A 247 -8.25 15.33 3.44
CA ALA A 247 -9.45 15.41 2.60
C ALA A 247 -9.45 14.31 1.52
N GLY A 248 -8.31 14.13 0.83
CA GLY A 248 -8.16 13.06 -0.16
C GLY A 248 -8.27 11.66 0.44
N GLY A 249 -7.69 11.44 1.63
CA GLY A 249 -7.79 10.18 2.37
C GLY A 249 -9.23 9.86 2.78
N LEU A 250 -9.95 10.86 3.29
CA LEU A 250 -11.37 10.72 3.65
C LEU A 250 -12.23 10.46 2.40
N ALA A 251 -12.01 11.20 1.32
CA ALA A 251 -12.70 10.99 0.06
C ALA A 251 -12.43 9.58 -0.51
N GLY A 252 -11.18 9.13 -0.49
CA GLY A 252 -10.80 7.76 -0.90
C GLY A 252 -11.45 6.68 -0.03
N TYR A 253 -11.52 6.87 1.29
CA TYR A 253 -12.23 5.96 2.18
C TYR A 253 -13.73 5.88 1.85
N LEU A 254 -14.39 7.03 1.69
CA LEU A 254 -15.80 7.08 1.31
C LEU A 254 -16.03 6.43 -0.06
N ALA A 255 -15.16 6.69 -1.03
CA ALA A 255 -15.19 6.09 -2.36
C ALA A 255 -15.04 4.55 -2.30
N THR A 256 -14.16 4.03 -1.43
CA THR A 256 -14.03 2.60 -1.17
C THR A 256 -15.33 1.99 -0.68
N ARG A 257 -15.96 2.61 0.31
CA ARG A 257 -17.24 2.15 0.86
C ARG A 257 -18.36 2.19 -0.17
N PHE A 258 -18.47 3.31 -0.88
CA PHE A 258 -19.49 3.50 -1.91
C PHE A 258 -19.31 2.53 -3.08
N THR A 259 -18.10 2.36 -3.59
CA THR A 259 -17.81 1.40 -4.65
C THR A 259 -18.12 -0.03 -4.19
N GLY A 260 -17.77 -0.39 -2.94
CA GLY A 260 -18.12 -1.70 -2.36
C GLY A 260 -19.63 -1.98 -2.35
N LEU A 261 -20.47 -0.97 -2.08
CA LEU A 261 -21.93 -1.10 -2.18
C LEU A 261 -22.40 -1.23 -3.62
N LEU A 262 -21.77 -0.50 -4.55
CA LEU A 262 -22.11 -0.54 -5.96
C LEU A 262 -21.77 -1.89 -6.63
N THR A 263 -20.82 -2.66 -6.10
CA THR A 263 -20.50 -4.01 -6.64
C THR A 263 -21.68 -4.99 -6.58
N GLN A 264 -22.66 -4.73 -5.72
CA GLN A 264 -23.89 -5.53 -5.62
C GLN A 264 -24.94 -5.18 -6.69
N ARG A 265 -24.83 -4.01 -7.33
CA ARG A 265 -25.85 -3.49 -8.27
C ARG A 265 -25.36 -3.38 -9.71
N TYR A 266 -24.06 -3.21 -9.91
CA TYR A 266 -23.47 -2.95 -11.22
C TYR A 266 -22.47 -4.03 -11.62
N THR A 267 -22.29 -4.19 -12.93
CA THR A 267 -21.31 -5.15 -13.47
C THR A 267 -19.88 -4.72 -13.18
N ALA A 268 -18.96 -5.68 -13.07
CA ALA A 268 -17.54 -5.40 -12.84
C ALA A 268 -16.94 -4.49 -13.94
N LEU A 269 -17.39 -4.64 -15.19
CA LEU A 269 -16.95 -3.77 -16.29
C LEU A 269 -17.43 -2.33 -16.12
N ALA A 270 -18.70 -2.11 -15.75
CA ALA A 270 -19.23 -0.77 -15.53
C ALA A 270 -18.49 -0.06 -14.39
N LEU A 271 -18.20 -0.77 -13.30
CA LEU A 271 -17.44 -0.21 -12.17
C LEU A 271 -15.97 0.06 -12.54
N ALA A 272 -15.34 -0.81 -13.31
CA ALA A 272 -13.98 -0.61 -13.79
C ALA A 272 -13.88 0.61 -14.72
N LEU A 273 -14.84 0.80 -15.63
CA LEU A 273 -14.92 1.96 -16.51
C LEU A 273 -15.18 3.26 -15.72
N ALA A 274 -16.19 3.27 -14.86
CA ALA A 274 -16.55 4.45 -14.07
C ALA A 274 -15.40 4.89 -13.14
N SER A 275 -14.79 3.95 -12.43
CA SER A 275 -13.66 4.27 -11.54
C SER A 275 -12.41 4.70 -12.29
N SER A 276 -12.14 4.12 -13.48
CA SER A 276 -11.03 4.56 -14.33
C SER A 276 -11.30 5.92 -14.97
N ALA A 277 -12.54 6.20 -15.38
CA ALA A 277 -12.93 7.52 -15.86
C ALA A 277 -12.76 8.60 -14.77
N LEU A 278 -13.20 8.33 -13.55
CA LEU A 278 -13.00 9.22 -12.39
C LEU A 278 -11.51 9.50 -12.14
N PHE A 279 -10.68 8.45 -12.20
CA PHE A 279 -9.23 8.59 -12.03
C PHE A 279 -8.60 9.42 -13.16
N VAL A 280 -8.93 9.13 -14.43
CA VAL A 280 -8.44 9.89 -15.58
C VAL A 280 -8.92 11.34 -15.54
N ALA A 281 -10.16 11.61 -15.12
CA ALA A 281 -10.67 12.95 -14.93
C ALA A 281 -9.81 13.78 -13.94
N SER A 282 -9.27 13.16 -12.88
CA SER A 282 -8.34 13.84 -11.98
C SER A 282 -7.08 14.32 -12.69
N LEU A 283 -6.58 13.53 -13.65
CA LEU A 283 -5.35 13.86 -14.40
C LEU A 283 -5.53 15.03 -15.37
N LEU A 284 -6.76 15.34 -15.76
CA LEU A 284 -7.06 16.51 -16.61
C LEU A 284 -6.79 17.82 -15.88
N ILE A 285 -6.89 17.87 -14.54
CA ILE A 285 -6.64 19.08 -13.76
C ILE A 285 -5.21 19.60 -14.00
N PRO A 286 -4.13 18.84 -13.72
CA PRO A 286 -2.77 19.27 -14.04
C PRO A 286 -2.50 19.35 -15.55
N ALA A 287 -3.11 18.50 -16.37
CA ALA A 287 -2.91 18.50 -17.81
C ALA A 287 -3.43 19.79 -18.48
N LEU A 288 -4.52 20.36 -17.96
CA LEU A 288 -5.14 21.60 -18.42
C LEU A 288 -4.67 22.85 -17.64
N HIS A 289 -3.64 22.70 -16.80
CA HIS A 289 -3.10 23.79 -15.95
C HIS A 289 -4.13 24.44 -15.01
N CYS A 290 -5.15 23.67 -14.59
CA CYS A 290 -6.13 24.16 -13.61
C CYS A 290 -5.48 24.16 -12.21
N SER A 291 -5.33 25.35 -11.60
CA SER A 291 -4.74 25.51 -10.26
C SER A 291 -5.74 25.13 -9.17
N ASN A 292 -6.06 23.84 -9.01
CA ASN A 292 -6.97 23.34 -7.99
C ASN A 292 -6.47 22.02 -7.38
N ALA A 293 -5.57 22.14 -6.41
CA ALA A 293 -4.98 21.01 -5.70
C ALA A 293 -6.03 20.19 -4.92
N TRP A 294 -7.06 20.85 -4.37
CA TRP A 294 -8.11 20.19 -3.60
C TRP A 294 -8.95 19.25 -4.47
N LEU A 295 -9.44 19.75 -5.60
CA LEU A 295 -10.23 18.95 -6.53
C LEU A 295 -9.40 17.79 -7.07
N PHE A 296 -8.13 18.05 -7.45
CA PHE A 296 -7.21 17.01 -7.89
C PHE A 296 -7.08 15.89 -6.85
N MET A 297 -6.77 16.23 -5.59
CA MET A 297 -6.48 15.26 -4.55
C MET A 297 -7.70 14.39 -4.21
N VAL A 298 -8.89 15.01 -4.13
CA VAL A 298 -10.16 14.32 -3.88
C VAL A 298 -10.48 13.33 -5.01
N LEU A 299 -10.42 13.76 -6.27
CA LEU A 299 -10.72 12.92 -7.42
C LEU A 299 -9.66 11.83 -7.61
N PHE A 300 -8.37 12.16 -7.44
CA PHE A 300 -7.26 11.24 -7.61
C PHE A 300 -7.35 10.06 -6.64
N LEU A 301 -7.47 10.32 -5.34
CA LEU A 301 -7.57 9.24 -4.35
C LEU A 301 -8.90 8.50 -4.44
N SER A 302 -10.03 9.18 -4.70
CA SER A 302 -11.32 8.52 -4.92
C SER A 302 -11.26 7.57 -6.10
N GLY A 303 -10.71 8.00 -7.23
CA GLY A 303 -10.54 7.18 -8.43
C GLY A 303 -9.58 5.99 -8.18
N ALA A 304 -8.44 6.23 -7.56
CA ALA A 304 -7.45 5.20 -7.27
C ALA A 304 -8.01 4.08 -6.36
N TYR A 305 -8.67 4.46 -5.25
CA TYR A 305 -9.26 3.49 -4.32
C TYR A 305 -10.48 2.77 -4.92
N SER A 306 -11.35 3.46 -5.68
CA SER A 306 -12.48 2.82 -6.35
C SER A 306 -12.02 1.77 -7.36
N ARG A 307 -10.96 2.05 -8.12
CA ARG A 307 -10.36 1.09 -9.06
C ARG A 307 -9.81 -0.13 -8.34
N LEU A 308 -9.13 0.06 -7.20
CA LEU A 308 -8.59 -1.05 -6.42
C LEU A 308 -9.70 -1.95 -5.87
N VAL A 309 -10.81 -1.39 -5.39
CA VAL A 309 -11.98 -2.17 -4.94
C VAL A 309 -12.58 -2.96 -6.09
N SER A 310 -12.80 -2.31 -7.24
CA SER A 310 -13.37 -2.94 -8.44
C SER A 310 -12.53 -4.13 -8.90
N SER A 311 -11.20 -3.98 -8.90
CA SER A 311 -10.27 -5.05 -9.24
C SER A 311 -10.25 -6.18 -8.20
N SER A 312 -10.18 -5.82 -6.90
CA SER A 312 -10.09 -6.81 -5.83
C SER A 312 -11.33 -7.70 -5.77
N VAL A 313 -12.53 -7.12 -5.93
CA VAL A 313 -13.79 -7.90 -5.92
C VAL A 313 -13.83 -8.90 -7.06
N LEU A 314 -13.32 -8.54 -8.24
CA LEU A 314 -13.28 -9.46 -9.40
C LEU A 314 -12.20 -10.53 -9.24
N THR A 315 -10.99 -10.14 -8.86
CA THR A 315 -9.83 -11.07 -8.81
C THR A 315 -9.92 -12.07 -7.67
N LEU A 316 -10.54 -11.70 -6.53
CA LEU A 316 -10.73 -12.58 -5.39
C LEU A 316 -11.82 -13.66 -5.59
N GLN A 317 -12.57 -13.61 -6.70
CA GLN A 317 -13.47 -14.70 -7.08
C GLN A 317 -12.74 -15.91 -7.65
N PHE A 318 -11.50 -15.74 -8.12
CA PHE A 318 -10.75 -16.79 -8.80
C PHE A 318 -10.22 -17.88 -7.84
N PRO A 319 -9.56 -17.57 -6.69
CA PRO A 319 -8.93 -18.62 -5.88
C PRO A 319 -9.95 -19.42 -5.07
N ASP A 320 -9.77 -20.72 -5.03
CA ASP A 320 -10.49 -21.58 -4.11
C ASP A 320 -10.10 -21.26 -2.65
N ASN A 321 -10.94 -21.64 -1.69
CA ASN A 321 -10.72 -21.33 -0.28
C ASN A 321 -9.34 -21.78 0.25
N ALA A 322 -8.85 -22.93 -0.21
CA ALA A 322 -7.54 -23.46 0.16
C ALA A 322 -6.36 -22.67 -0.44
N GLN A 323 -6.56 -22.00 -1.56
CA GLN A 323 -5.52 -21.29 -2.31
C GLN A 323 -5.49 -19.79 -2.01
N ARG A 324 -6.51 -19.24 -1.30
CA ARG A 324 -6.67 -17.79 -1.07
C ARG A 324 -5.45 -17.12 -0.45
N ALA A 325 -4.82 -17.77 0.52
CA ALA A 325 -3.66 -17.18 1.20
C ALA A 325 -2.44 -17.09 0.26
N GLY A 326 -2.17 -18.14 -0.51
CA GLY A 326 -1.11 -18.16 -1.51
C GLY A 326 -1.37 -17.15 -2.63
N PHE A 327 -2.59 -17.08 -3.12
CA PHE A 327 -3.01 -16.11 -4.12
C PHE A 327 -2.83 -14.66 -3.62
N GLY A 328 -3.23 -14.36 -2.38
CA GLY A 328 -3.05 -13.04 -1.77
C GLY A 328 -1.58 -12.63 -1.67
N SER A 329 -0.69 -13.57 -1.31
CA SER A 329 0.76 -13.32 -1.27
C SER A 329 1.33 -13.06 -2.66
N LEU A 330 0.94 -13.83 -3.68
CA LEU A 330 1.33 -13.62 -5.07
C LEU A 330 0.84 -12.26 -5.58
N GLN A 331 -0.43 -11.93 -5.31
CA GLN A 331 -1.03 -10.65 -5.69
C GLN A 331 -0.27 -9.47 -5.06
N THR A 332 0.09 -9.57 -3.77
CA THR A 332 0.89 -8.55 -3.07
C THR A 332 2.28 -8.40 -3.68
N ALA A 333 2.95 -9.50 -4.02
CA ALA A 333 4.26 -9.48 -4.67
C ALA A 333 4.19 -8.80 -6.04
N LEU A 334 3.17 -9.10 -6.85
CA LEU A 334 2.95 -8.46 -8.15
C LEU A 334 2.59 -6.97 -8.00
N MET A 335 1.85 -6.59 -6.97
CA MET A 335 1.59 -5.17 -6.65
C MET A 335 2.89 -4.44 -6.28
N HIS A 336 3.77 -5.04 -5.49
CA HIS A 336 5.09 -4.46 -5.20
C HIS A 336 5.96 -4.33 -6.46
N LEU A 337 5.95 -5.33 -7.33
CA LEU A 337 6.65 -5.27 -8.62
C LEU A 337 6.13 -4.11 -9.49
N ALA A 338 4.82 -4.00 -9.64
CA ALA A 338 4.18 -2.91 -10.40
C ALA A 338 4.50 -1.53 -9.78
N THR A 339 4.47 -1.44 -8.44
CA THR A 339 4.82 -0.22 -7.72
C THR A 339 6.30 0.16 -7.94
N THR A 340 7.21 -0.82 -7.88
CA THR A 340 8.64 -0.61 -8.17
C THR A 340 8.85 -0.08 -9.59
N ALA A 341 8.20 -0.70 -10.57
CA ALA A 341 8.26 -0.28 -11.96
C ALA A 341 7.69 1.14 -12.14
N ALA A 342 6.55 1.45 -11.51
CA ALA A 342 5.93 2.76 -11.59
C ALA A 342 6.80 3.86 -10.97
N PHE A 343 7.36 3.62 -9.78
CA PHE A 343 8.24 4.56 -9.09
C PHE A 343 9.54 4.81 -9.87
N SER A 344 10.16 3.75 -10.37
CA SER A 344 11.38 3.85 -11.18
C SER A 344 11.12 4.60 -12.48
N LEU A 345 10.02 4.31 -13.18
CA LEU A 345 9.63 4.97 -14.41
C LEU A 345 9.32 6.46 -14.18
N SER A 346 8.61 6.79 -13.09
CA SER A 346 8.34 8.18 -12.70
C SER A 346 9.64 8.96 -12.52
N SER A 347 10.57 8.43 -11.73
CA SER A 347 11.86 9.07 -11.50
C SER A 347 12.69 9.19 -12.78
N TRP A 348 12.71 8.15 -13.63
CA TRP A 348 13.44 8.16 -14.88
C TRP A 348 12.91 9.21 -15.86
N LEU A 349 11.60 9.32 -16.04
CA LEU A 349 10.97 10.30 -16.94
C LEU A 349 11.24 11.75 -16.53
N LEU A 350 11.42 11.99 -15.23
CA LEU A 350 11.53 13.35 -14.68
C LEU A 350 12.96 13.73 -14.25
N SER A 351 13.91 12.79 -14.23
CA SER A 351 15.26 13.00 -13.69
C SER A 351 16.06 14.11 -14.37
N ALA A 352 15.84 14.34 -15.66
CA ALA A 352 16.57 15.33 -16.46
C ALA A 352 15.81 16.65 -16.66
N ARG A 353 14.67 16.86 -15.96
CA ARG A 353 13.78 17.99 -16.20
C ARG A 353 13.52 18.78 -14.92
N ALA A 354 13.43 20.11 -15.05
CA ALA A 354 12.83 20.93 -13.99
C ALA A 354 11.35 20.53 -13.82
N LEU A 355 10.89 20.40 -12.60
CA LEU A 355 9.51 20.00 -12.30
C LEU A 355 8.56 21.16 -12.60
N THR A 356 7.87 21.06 -13.73
CA THR A 356 6.81 21.98 -14.17
C THR A 356 5.60 21.17 -14.61
N LEU A 357 4.42 21.77 -14.74
CA LEU A 357 3.22 21.07 -15.22
C LEU A 357 3.43 20.50 -16.64
N ASP A 358 4.16 21.22 -17.49
CA ASP A 358 4.49 20.72 -18.84
C ASP A 358 5.45 19.53 -18.80
N ALA A 359 6.44 19.54 -17.93
CA ALA A 359 7.36 18.42 -17.75
C ALA A 359 6.65 17.14 -17.24
N LEU A 360 5.54 17.29 -16.55
CA LEU A 360 4.73 16.18 -16.05
C LEU A 360 3.82 15.57 -17.13
N LYS A 361 3.55 16.23 -18.25
CA LYS A 361 2.64 15.75 -19.31
C LYS A 361 2.94 14.32 -19.78
N PRO A 362 4.20 13.92 -20.09
CA PRO A 362 4.49 12.53 -20.48
C PRO A 362 4.11 11.53 -19.38
N LEU A 363 4.36 11.86 -18.11
CA LEU A 363 4.00 11.03 -16.97
C LEU A 363 2.47 10.91 -16.83
N LEU A 364 1.72 12.01 -16.99
CA LEU A 364 0.26 12.03 -16.96
C LEU A 364 -0.35 11.19 -18.09
N ILE A 365 0.25 11.24 -19.31
CA ILE A 365 -0.18 10.42 -20.45
C ILE A 365 0.03 8.93 -20.14
N VAL A 366 1.21 8.52 -19.68
CA VAL A 366 1.48 7.13 -19.30
C VAL A 366 0.54 6.68 -18.18
N CYS A 367 0.28 7.55 -17.20
CA CYS A 367 -0.66 7.30 -16.10
C CYS A 367 -2.08 7.08 -16.63
N ALA A 368 -2.58 7.92 -17.53
CA ALA A 368 -3.91 7.80 -18.14
C ALA A 368 -4.03 6.53 -18.99
N LEU A 369 -3.06 6.26 -19.87
CA LEU A 369 -3.06 5.06 -20.71
C LEU A 369 -3.02 3.78 -19.89
N SER A 370 -2.16 3.71 -18.87
CA SER A 370 -2.08 2.56 -17.97
C SER A 370 -3.37 2.38 -17.15
N ALA A 371 -4.10 3.45 -16.88
CA ALA A 371 -5.38 3.38 -16.17
C ALA A 371 -6.45 2.64 -16.98
N LEU A 372 -6.36 2.63 -18.30
CA LEU A 372 -7.32 1.96 -19.20
C LEU A 372 -7.05 0.46 -19.33
N LEU A 373 -5.86 -0.03 -18.95
CA LEU A 373 -5.52 -1.45 -19.09
C LEU A 373 -6.44 -2.36 -18.27
N PHE A 374 -6.84 -1.95 -17.08
CA PHE A 374 -7.70 -2.76 -16.24
C PHE A 374 -9.13 -2.93 -16.83
N PRO A 375 -9.87 -1.88 -17.23
CA PRO A 375 -11.14 -2.06 -17.91
C PRO A 375 -11.06 -2.96 -19.14
N LEU A 376 -9.96 -2.90 -19.91
CA LEU A 376 -9.75 -3.78 -21.07
C LEU A 376 -9.52 -5.25 -20.66
N LEU A 377 -8.95 -5.50 -19.48
CA LEU A 377 -8.72 -6.84 -18.95
C LEU A 377 -10.00 -7.49 -18.39
N VAL A 378 -10.95 -6.70 -17.87
CA VAL A 378 -12.16 -7.19 -17.19
C VAL A 378 -12.98 -8.19 -18.01
N PRO A 379 -13.27 -7.97 -19.30
CA PRO A 379 -14.04 -8.95 -20.11
C PRO A 379 -13.34 -10.30 -20.20
N LEU A 380 -12.00 -10.31 -20.33
CA LEU A 380 -11.20 -11.54 -20.37
C LEU A 380 -11.28 -12.30 -19.03
N LEU A 381 -11.16 -11.58 -17.90
CA LEU A 381 -11.28 -12.18 -16.57
C LEU A 381 -12.68 -12.76 -16.33
N GLN A 382 -13.73 -12.02 -16.69
CA GLN A 382 -15.12 -12.50 -16.57
C GLN A 382 -15.39 -13.74 -17.42
N ARG A 383 -14.91 -13.78 -18.68
CA ARG A 383 -15.03 -14.95 -19.54
C ARG A 383 -14.35 -16.17 -18.94
N LYS A 384 -13.14 -16.02 -18.39
CA LYS A 384 -12.43 -17.13 -17.75
C LYS A 384 -13.12 -17.63 -16.47
N LEU A 385 -13.70 -16.73 -15.66
CA LEU A 385 -14.51 -17.14 -14.49
C LEU A 385 -15.75 -17.93 -14.93
N ALA A 386 -16.47 -17.48 -15.97
CA ALA A 386 -17.64 -18.17 -16.49
C ALA A 386 -17.30 -19.59 -17.02
N LEU A 387 -16.19 -19.73 -17.74
CA LEU A 387 -15.72 -21.05 -18.21
C LEU A 387 -15.36 -21.98 -17.05
N ARG A 388 -14.77 -21.48 -15.98
CA ARG A 388 -14.43 -22.26 -14.80
C ARG A 388 -15.68 -22.72 -14.05
N SER A 389 -16.67 -21.84 -13.86
CA SER A 389 -17.94 -22.19 -13.21
C SER A 389 -18.72 -23.25 -14.02
N ALA A 390 -18.73 -23.16 -15.36
CA ALA A 390 -19.33 -24.17 -16.22
C ALA A 390 -18.63 -25.53 -16.14
N ALA A 391 -17.31 -25.56 -15.95
CA ALA A 391 -16.54 -26.81 -15.81
C ALA A 391 -16.70 -27.45 -14.42
N SER A 392 -17.13 -26.71 -13.40
CA SER A 392 -17.33 -27.20 -12.03
C SER A 392 -18.76 -27.72 -11.75
N HIS A 393 -19.70 -27.53 -12.69
CA HIS A 393 -21.07 -28.05 -12.66
C HIS A 393 -21.34 -28.84 -13.97
N PRO A 394 -20.88 -30.12 -14.05
CA PRO A 394 -21.23 -30.98 -15.20
C PRO A 394 -22.69 -31.43 -15.14
#